data_0f89787b8d99dfa6042378c73b3f0283
#
_entry.id   0f89787b8d99dfa6042378c73b3f0283
#
_cell.length_a   1.000
_cell.length_b   1.000
_cell.length_c   1.000
_cell.angle_alpha   90.00
_cell.angle_beta   90.00
_cell.angle_gamma   90.00
#
_symmetry.space_group_name_H-M   'P 1'
#
loop_
_entity.id
_entity.type
_entity.pdbx_description
1 polymer ?
#
loop_
_entity_poly.entity_id
_entity_poly.type
_entity_poly.pdbx_seq_one_letter_code
_entity_poly.pdbx_strand_id
1 'polypeptide(L)'
;MSLTADGTEFLVYARQLYQQYETLYEKYSDGKIKRKFGVSAQHYSFAVHAFVETVKEYNTCDYEFAIRETNTSDVIQDVCSLKSEIGVLYLSDFNRKFITKILQTNHLEFHHLVDCDVYAYIWKGHPLAEKKSVSIDELENYPCLTFEQGDKSSFYFAEEIFNTSDYTRVIKALDRSTMLNLMKGLNGYTFCSGIICGNLNGSDYKAIPISDKTDIMEIGYIQRKNVILSNIGTVYISKLKDYLELQ
;
A
#
# COMPACT_ATOMS: atom_id res chain seq x y z
N MET A 1 26.40 15.23 4.77
CA MET A 1 25.94 16.44 5.46
C MET A 1 24.55 16.13 5.99
N SER A 2 24.32 16.10 7.30
CA SER A 2 23.02 15.82 7.91
C SER A 2 22.34 17.11 8.34
N LEU A 3 21.01 17.16 8.26
CA LEU A 3 20.22 18.27 8.76
C LEU A 3 20.19 18.26 10.30
N THR A 4 20.08 19.43 10.91
CA THR A 4 19.75 19.56 12.33
C THR A 4 18.28 19.19 12.57
N ALA A 5 17.88 18.99 13.82
CA ALA A 5 16.48 18.74 14.18
C ALA A 5 15.56 19.84 13.64
N ASP A 6 15.92 21.12 13.90
CA ASP A 6 15.20 22.30 13.39
C ASP A 6 15.19 22.36 11.87
N GLY A 7 16.30 21.98 11.21
CA GLY A 7 16.40 21.92 9.74
C GLY A 7 15.48 20.84 9.15
N THR A 8 15.30 19.71 9.85
CA THR A 8 14.37 18.65 9.46
C THR A 8 12.92 19.12 9.58
N GLU A 9 12.58 19.80 10.69
CA GLU A 9 11.26 20.37 10.90
C GLU A 9 10.95 21.48 9.87
N PHE A 10 11.86 22.41 9.67
CA PHE A 10 11.74 23.45 8.65
C PHE A 10 11.52 22.87 7.24
N LEU A 11 12.22 21.81 6.89
CA LEU A 11 12.10 21.18 5.57
C LEU A 11 10.69 20.63 5.33
N VAL A 12 10.01 20.13 6.36
CA VAL A 12 8.61 19.66 6.25
C VAL A 12 7.68 20.82 5.87
N TYR A 13 7.80 21.96 6.55
CA TYR A 13 6.98 23.13 6.25
C TYR A 13 7.35 23.76 4.88
N ALA A 14 8.62 23.83 4.55
CA ALA A 14 9.09 24.34 3.28
C ALA A 14 8.56 23.52 2.09
N ARG A 15 8.56 22.18 2.20
CA ARG A 15 7.98 21.28 1.20
C ARG A 15 6.48 21.48 1.05
N GLN A 16 5.76 21.68 2.15
CA GLN A 16 4.32 21.93 2.12
C GLN A 16 3.98 23.25 1.40
N LEU A 17 4.70 24.31 1.69
CA LEU A 17 4.54 25.59 1.00
C LEU A 17 4.88 25.46 -0.49
N TYR A 18 5.93 24.74 -0.81
CA TYR A 18 6.35 24.53 -2.20
C TYR A 18 5.29 23.73 -2.98
N GLN A 19 4.71 22.70 -2.38
CA GLN A 19 3.64 21.91 -3.01
C GLN A 19 2.38 22.74 -3.24
N GLN A 20 2.00 23.60 -2.29
CA GLN A 20 0.88 24.54 -2.47
C GLN A 20 1.19 25.58 -3.57
N TYR A 21 2.42 26.06 -3.62
CA TYR A 21 2.87 26.96 -4.69
C TYR A 21 2.80 26.28 -6.06
N GLU A 22 3.27 25.04 -6.20
CA GLU A 22 3.18 24.28 -7.45
C GLU A 22 1.71 24.11 -7.88
N THR A 23 0.81 23.79 -6.94
CA THR A 23 -0.63 23.66 -7.22
C THR A 23 -1.25 24.98 -7.73
N LEU A 24 -0.88 26.11 -7.13
CA LEU A 24 -1.31 27.43 -7.59
C LEU A 24 -0.71 27.76 -8.96
N TYR A 25 0.55 27.48 -9.14
CA TYR A 25 1.25 27.77 -10.38
C TYR A 25 0.71 26.92 -11.54
N GLU A 26 0.45 25.63 -11.33
CA GLU A 26 -0.22 24.75 -12.31
C GLU A 26 -1.60 25.26 -12.72
N LYS A 27 -2.34 25.86 -11.77
CA LYS A 27 -3.69 26.35 -12.01
C LYS A 27 -3.73 27.66 -12.81
N TYR A 28 -2.67 28.49 -12.73
CA TYR A 28 -2.70 29.87 -13.26
C TYR A 28 -1.57 30.20 -14.25
N SER A 29 -0.65 29.27 -14.54
CA SER A 29 0.41 29.50 -15.52
C SER A 29 0.28 28.59 -16.74
N ASP A 30 0.42 29.17 -17.93
CA ASP A 30 0.51 28.43 -19.21
C ASP A 30 1.88 27.71 -19.39
N GLY A 31 2.58 27.45 -18.30
CA GLY A 31 4.01 27.15 -18.33
C GLY A 31 4.38 25.68 -18.31
N LYS A 32 5.52 25.38 -18.87
CA LYS A 32 6.26 24.11 -18.98
C LYS A 32 6.77 23.57 -17.63
N ILE A 33 5.91 23.43 -16.60
CA ILE A 33 6.36 22.88 -15.32
C ILE A 33 6.19 21.37 -15.36
N LYS A 34 7.27 20.68 -15.02
CA LYS A 34 7.28 19.24 -14.80
C LYS A 34 6.42 18.93 -13.59
N ARG A 35 5.28 18.29 -13.81
CA ARG A 35 4.34 17.90 -12.73
C ARG A 35 4.97 16.84 -11.85
N LYS A 36 4.82 17.00 -10.54
CA LYS A 36 5.30 16.01 -9.56
C LYS A 36 4.15 15.40 -8.82
N PHE A 37 4.19 14.09 -8.65
CA PHE A 37 3.21 13.34 -7.89
C PHE A 37 3.85 12.09 -7.30
N GLY A 38 3.55 11.78 -6.04
CA GLY A 38 4.06 10.62 -5.35
C GLY A 38 2.96 9.86 -4.61
N VAL A 39 2.99 8.54 -4.72
CA VAL A 39 2.17 7.62 -3.94
C VAL A 39 3.10 6.64 -3.23
N SER A 40 2.82 6.34 -1.96
CA SER A 40 3.42 5.22 -1.24
C SER A 40 2.31 4.26 -0.84
N ALA A 41 2.52 2.97 -1.00
CA ALA A 41 1.51 1.96 -0.71
C ALA A 41 2.15 0.73 -0.06
N GLN A 42 1.40 0.04 0.78
CA GLN A 42 1.69 -1.36 1.04
C GLN A 42 1.64 -2.14 -0.28
N HIS A 43 1.99 -3.41 -0.29
CA HIS A 43 2.16 -4.19 -1.53
C HIS A 43 0.83 -4.56 -2.20
N TYR A 44 0.06 -3.55 -2.65
CA TYR A 44 -1.23 -3.70 -3.32
C TYR A 44 -1.13 -3.48 -4.83
N SER A 45 -1.42 -4.52 -5.62
CA SER A 45 -1.42 -4.43 -7.08
C SER A 45 -2.47 -3.43 -7.62
N PHE A 46 -3.59 -3.26 -6.94
CA PHE A 46 -4.63 -2.30 -7.33
C PHE A 46 -4.15 -0.85 -7.17
N ALA A 47 -3.29 -0.55 -6.17
CA ALA A 47 -2.70 0.78 -6.02
C ALA A 47 -1.77 1.11 -7.21
N VAL A 48 -0.99 0.13 -7.66
CA VAL A 48 -0.15 0.26 -8.87
C VAL A 48 -1.02 0.42 -10.12
N HIS A 49 -2.12 -0.35 -10.23
CA HIS A 49 -3.05 -0.23 -11.35
C HIS A 49 -3.65 1.17 -11.44
N ALA A 50 -4.19 1.70 -10.35
CA ALA A 50 -4.74 3.05 -10.29
C ALA A 50 -3.68 4.11 -10.68
N PHE A 51 -2.42 3.91 -10.27
CA PHE A 51 -1.32 4.78 -10.64
C PHE A 51 -1.03 4.75 -12.15
N VAL A 52 -1.02 3.56 -12.76
CA VAL A 52 -0.86 3.40 -14.22
C VAL A 52 -1.98 4.14 -14.97
N GLU A 53 -3.25 3.97 -14.55
CA GLU A 53 -4.38 4.65 -15.19
C GLU A 53 -4.31 6.17 -15.00
N THR A 54 -3.82 6.64 -13.86
CA THR A 54 -3.56 8.07 -13.62
C THR A 54 -2.50 8.60 -14.58
N VAL A 55 -1.36 7.91 -14.72
CA VAL A 55 -0.27 8.34 -15.61
C VAL A 55 -0.74 8.46 -17.07
N LYS A 56 -1.63 7.55 -17.53
CA LYS A 56 -2.19 7.60 -18.88
C LYS A 56 -2.95 8.90 -19.18
N GLU A 57 -3.60 9.50 -18.18
CA GLU A 57 -4.30 10.78 -18.35
C GLU A 57 -3.33 11.99 -18.51
N TYR A 58 -2.09 11.84 -18.07
CA TYR A 58 -1.07 12.90 -18.11
C TYR A 58 0.02 12.68 -19.16
N ASN A 59 -0.18 11.76 -20.11
CA ASN A 59 0.82 11.37 -21.10
C ASN A 59 1.26 12.49 -22.06
N THR A 60 0.53 13.62 -22.11
CA THR A 60 0.85 14.79 -22.95
C THR A 60 1.62 15.88 -22.21
N CYS A 61 1.90 15.70 -20.92
CA CYS A 61 2.56 16.70 -20.07
C CYS A 61 3.94 16.20 -19.61
N ASP A 62 4.85 17.12 -19.33
CA ASP A 62 6.09 16.77 -18.63
C ASP A 62 5.77 16.42 -17.18
N TYR A 63 6.22 15.25 -16.70
CA TYR A 63 5.98 14.81 -15.33
C TYR A 63 7.17 14.08 -14.71
N GLU A 64 7.16 14.02 -13.37
CA GLU A 64 8.01 13.19 -12.53
C GLU A 64 7.14 12.54 -11.46
N PHE A 65 6.60 11.38 -11.80
CA PHE A 65 5.71 10.65 -10.91
C PHE A 65 6.43 9.47 -10.27
N ALA A 66 6.07 9.16 -9.03
CA ALA A 66 6.68 8.06 -8.28
C ALA A 66 5.60 7.25 -7.55
N ILE A 67 5.65 5.93 -7.71
CA ILE A 67 4.96 4.98 -6.84
C ILE A 67 5.99 4.16 -6.08
N ARG A 68 5.76 3.96 -4.79
CA ARG A 68 6.62 3.21 -3.88
C ARG A 68 5.82 2.15 -3.20
N GLU A 69 6.13 0.88 -3.46
CA GLU A 69 5.66 -0.22 -2.64
C GLU A 69 6.65 -0.37 -1.49
N THR A 70 6.15 -0.24 -0.25
CA THR A 70 7.02 -0.20 0.93
C THR A 70 6.24 -0.61 2.18
N ASN A 71 6.94 -0.80 3.29
CA ASN A 71 6.35 -1.16 4.57
C ASN A 71 5.45 -0.06 5.14
N THR A 72 4.56 -0.43 6.06
CA THR A 72 3.55 0.47 6.65
C THR A 72 4.16 1.71 7.30
N SER A 73 5.29 1.56 8.01
CA SER A 73 5.98 2.69 8.64
C SER A 73 6.47 3.71 7.62
N ASP A 74 7.03 3.22 6.51
CA ASP A 74 7.56 4.08 5.46
C ASP A 74 6.43 4.71 4.62
N VAL A 75 5.30 4.02 4.42
CA VAL A 75 4.10 4.63 3.82
C VAL A 75 3.68 5.86 4.63
N ILE A 76 3.57 5.74 5.96
CA ILE A 76 3.21 6.85 6.84
C ILE A 76 4.28 7.96 6.80
N GLN A 77 5.55 7.60 6.88
CA GLN A 77 6.66 8.55 6.87
C GLN A 77 6.77 9.32 5.53
N ASP A 78 6.54 8.66 4.42
CA ASP A 78 6.58 9.28 3.09
C ASP A 78 5.49 10.35 2.94
N VAL A 79 4.28 10.12 3.48
CA VAL A 79 3.21 11.12 3.49
C VAL A 79 3.51 12.25 4.48
N CYS A 80 4.05 11.93 5.67
CA CYS A 80 4.47 12.95 6.63
C CYS A 80 5.50 13.92 6.06
N SER A 81 6.50 13.39 5.35
CA SER A 81 7.62 14.15 4.80
C SER A 81 7.33 14.77 3.43
N LEU A 82 6.09 14.64 2.91
CA LEU A 82 5.69 15.09 1.58
C LEU A 82 6.52 14.48 0.43
N LYS A 83 7.10 13.32 0.66
CA LYS A 83 7.72 12.50 -0.39
C LYS A 83 6.65 11.84 -1.25
N SER A 84 5.48 11.54 -0.63
CA SER A 84 4.26 11.11 -1.29
C SER A 84 3.09 11.96 -0.82
N GLU A 85 2.16 12.27 -1.73
CA GLU A 85 0.95 13.01 -1.42
C GLU A 85 -0.09 12.09 -0.75
N ILE A 86 -0.14 10.83 -1.21
CA ILE A 86 -1.10 9.82 -0.80
C ILE A 86 -0.35 8.58 -0.34
N GLY A 87 -0.82 7.97 0.76
CA GLY A 87 -0.40 6.66 1.22
C GLY A 87 -1.57 5.69 1.17
N VAL A 88 -1.35 4.43 0.75
CA VAL A 88 -2.38 3.39 0.76
C VAL A 88 -1.99 2.29 1.73
N LEU A 89 -2.85 2.03 2.71
CA LEU A 89 -2.64 1.02 3.75
C LEU A 89 -3.98 0.45 4.24
N TYR A 90 -3.93 -0.60 5.07
CA TYR A 90 -5.13 -1.13 5.72
C TYR A 90 -5.13 -0.90 7.23
N LEU A 91 -6.33 -0.90 7.78
CA LEU A 91 -6.60 -1.02 9.21
C LEU A 91 -7.37 -2.32 9.47
N SER A 92 -7.20 -2.88 10.66
CA SER A 92 -7.99 -3.98 11.22
C SER A 92 -8.24 -3.70 12.69
N ASP A 93 -9.08 -4.48 13.35
CA ASP A 93 -9.31 -4.31 14.79
C ASP A 93 -8.01 -4.41 15.59
N PHE A 94 -7.07 -5.23 15.12
CA PHE A 94 -5.77 -5.41 15.76
C PHE A 94 -4.87 -4.16 15.71
N ASN A 95 -4.73 -3.54 14.54
CA ASN A 95 -3.75 -2.45 14.34
C ASN A 95 -4.36 -1.04 14.42
N ARG A 96 -5.69 -0.91 14.30
CA ARG A 96 -6.42 0.36 14.19
C ARG A 96 -6.02 1.37 15.27
N LYS A 97 -6.08 0.97 16.52
CA LYS A 97 -5.80 1.89 17.65
C LYS A 97 -4.38 2.45 17.58
N PHE A 98 -3.41 1.60 17.24
CA PHE A 98 -2.01 1.96 17.17
C PHE A 98 -1.73 2.87 15.96
N ILE A 99 -2.16 2.44 14.77
CA ILE A 99 -1.95 3.21 13.53
C ILE A 99 -2.67 4.55 13.60
N THR A 100 -3.94 4.59 14.03
CA THR A 100 -4.70 5.84 14.16
C THR A 100 -4.01 6.84 15.08
N LYS A 101 -3.43 6.38 16.19
CA LYS A 101 -2.66 7.25 17.08
C LYS A 101 -1.44 7.85 16.38
N ILE A 102 -0.72 7.06 15.59
CA ILE A 102 0.43 7.54 14.82
C ILE A 102 -0.02 8.56 13.77
N LEU A 103 -1.10 8.28 13.04
CA LEU A 103 -1.65 9.18 12.04
C LEU A 103 -2.03 10.54 12.67
N GLN A 104 -2.73 10.52 13.80
CA GLN A 104 -3.12 11.74 14.52
C GLN A 104 -1.91 12.56 14.98
N THR A 105 -0.90 11.90 15.56
CA THR A 105 0.35 12.55 16.01
C THR A 105 1.09 13.24 14.85
N ASN A 106 0.99 12.68 13.66
CA ASN A 106 1.65 13.19 12.46
C ASN A 106 0.74 14.06 11.57
N HIS A 107 -0.41 14.50 12.09
CA HIS A 107 -1.38 15.30 11.35
C HIS A 107 -1.83 14.68 10.02
N LEU A 108 -1.98 13.35 10.02
CA LEU A 108 -2.54 12.59 8.91
C LEU A 108 -3.98 12.17 9.22
N GLU A 109 -4.75 11.92 8.18
CA GLU A 109 -6.10 11.37 8.26
C GLU A 109 -6.24 10.15 7.36
N PHE A 110 -7.02 9.18 7.82
CA PHE A 110 -7.34 7.97 7.07
C PHE A 110 -8.72 8.10 6.45
N HIS A 111 -8.82 7.74 5.18
CA HIS A 111 -10.07 7.71 4.42
C HIS A 111 -10.33 6.28 3.96
N HIS A 112 -11.44 5.73 4.40
CA HIS A 112 -11.91 4.40 4.03
C HIS A 112 -12.17 4.28 2.52
N LEU A 113 -11.84 3.14 1.93
CA LEU A 113 -12.13 2.80 0.54
C LEU A 113 -13.02 1.56 0.45
N VAL A 114 -12.60 0.45 1.06
CA VAL A 114 -13.31 -0.84 0.97
C VAL A 114 -12.96 -1.75 2.14
N ASP A 115 -13.92 -2.56 2.56
CA ASP A 115 -13.72 -3.65 3.50
C ASP A 115 -13.52 -4.96 2.74
N CYS A 116 -12.50 -5.73 3.13
CA CYS A 116 -12.14 -6.99 2.48
C CYS A 116 -12.06 -8.12 3.49
N ASP A 117 -12.51 -9.29 3.10
CA ASP A 117 -12.17 -10.54 3.78
C ASP A 117 -10.69 -10.89 3.52
N VAL A 118 -10.19 -11.84 4.29
CA VAL A 118 -8.81 -12.33 4.16
C VAL A 118 -8.76 -13.55 3.27
N TYR A 119 -7.79 -13.57 2.37
CA TYR A 119 -7.53 -14.65 1.44
C TYR A 119 -6.10 -15.15 1.57
N ALA A 120 -5.88 -16.42 1.29
CA ALA A 120 -4.56 -16.98 1.02
C ALA A 120 -4.18 -16.68 -0.44
N TYR A 121 -3.07 -15.99 -0.67
CA TYR A 121 -2.50 -15.75 -1.99
C TYR A 121 -1.47 -16.80 -2.30
N ILE A 122 -1.70 -17.57 -3.35
CA ILE A 122 -0.86 -18.72 -3.75
C ILE A 122 -0.69 -18.76 -5.28
N TRP A 123 0.31 -19.51 -5.75
CA TRP A 123 0.42 -19.79 -7.17
C TRP A 123 -0.56 -20.90 -7.61
N LYS A 124 -0.97 -20.93 -8.86
CA LYS A 124 -2.00 -21.86 -9.39
C LYS A 124 -1.61 -23.35 -9.35
N GLY A 125 -0.32 -23.66 -9.29
CA GLY A 125 0.15 -25.04 -9.12
C GLY A 125 0.35 -25.48 -7.66
N HIS A 126 -0.04 -24.64 -6.69
CA HIS A 126 0.04 -24.97 -5.27
C HIS A 126 -0.88 -26.17 -4.97
N PRO A 127 -0.50 -27.11 -4.06
CA PRO A 127 -1.33 -28.27 -3.72
C PRO A 127 -2.76 -27.94 -3.24
N LEU A 128 -2.96 -26.75 -2.67
CA LEU A 128 -4.28 -26.28 -2.23
C LEU A 128 -5.03 -25.46 -3.30
N ALA A 129 -4.48 -25.27 -4.48
CA ALA A 129 -5.02 -24.33 -5.49
C ALA A 129 -6.43 -24.69 -5.98
N GLU A 130 -6.80 -25.98 -5.98
CA GLU A 130 -8.12 -26.44 -6.44
C GLU A 130 -9.21 -26.37 -5.36
N LYS A 131 -8.86 -25.98 -4.13
CA LYS A 131 -9.84 -25.83 -3.05
C LYS A 131 -10.67 -24.57 -3.23
N LYS A 132 -11.93 -24.63 -2.76
CA LYS A 132 -12.85 -23.47 -2.72
C LYS A 132 -12.54 -22.52 -1.56
N SER A 133 -12.02 -23.05 -0.46
CA SER A 133 -11.53 -22.34 0.72
C SER A 133 -10.46 -23.17 1.39
N VAL A 134 -9.61 -22.54 2.20
CA VAL A 134 -8.53 -23.18 2.96
C VAL A 134 -8.58 -22.72 4.41
N SER A 135 -8.24 -23.62 5.34
CA SER A 135 -8.08 -23.27 6.75
C SER A 135 -6.63 -22.87 7.06
N ILE A 136 -6.44 -22.17 8.18
CA ILE A 136 -5.11 -21.81 8.68
C ILE A 136 -4.29 -23.07 8.95
N ASP A 137 -4.89 -24.10 9.55
CA ASP A 137 -4.22 -25.39 9.84
C ASP A 137 -3.69 -26.08 8.57
N GLU A 138 -4.41 -25.97 7.45
CA GLU A 138 -3.95 -26.53 6.17
C GLU A 138 -2.75 -25.77 5.60
N LEU A 139 -2.71 -24.43 5.83
CA LEU A 139 -1.63 -23.56 5.41
C LEU A 139 -0.35 -23.76 6.22
N GLU A 140 -0.41 -24.19 7.48
CA GLU A 140 0.77 -24.44 8.33
C GLU A 140 1.76 -25.47 7.75
N ASN A 141 1.30 -26.32 6.83
CA ASN A 141 2.17 -27.27 6.14
C ASN A 141 3.13 -26.59 5.12
N TYR A 142 2.90 -25.35 4.80
CA TYR A 142 3.63 -24.57 3.78
C TYR A 142 4.31 -23.34 4.39
N PRO A 143 5.39 -22.81 3.77
CA PRO A 143 6.00 -21.58 4.24
C PRO A 143 5.08 -20.38 4.14
N CYS A 144 4.88 -19.68 5.25
CA CYS A 144 4.23 -18.37 5.26
C CYS A 144 5.23 -17.31 4.82
N LEU A 145 4.86 -16.57 3.78
CA LEU A 145 5.67 -15.49 3.23
C LEU A 145 5.11 -14.16 3.71
N THR A 146 5.96 -13.30 4.25
CA THR A 146 5.55 -11.99 4.80
C THR A 146 6.44 -10.89 4.26
N PHE A 147 5.91 -9.67 4.22
CA PHE A 147 6.74 -8.51 3.91
C PHE A 147 7.49 -8.03 5.14
N GLU A 148 8.80 -7.76 4.96
CA GLU A 148 9.65 -7.27 6.03
C GLU A 148 9.29 -5.82 6.39
N GLN A 149 9.05 -5.57 7.68
CA GLN A 149 8.61 -4.24 8.16
C GLN A 149 9.77 -3.36 8.65
N GLY A 150 11.02 -3.75 8.41
CA GLY A 150 12.22 -3.01 8.82
C GLY A 150 12.53 -3.09 10.32
N ASP A 151 13.57 -2.37 10.77
CA ASP A 151 14.10 -2.45 12.14
C ASP A 151 13.16 -1.89 13.22
N LYS A 152 12.18 -1.07 12.86
CA LYS A 152 11.18 -0.49 13.77
C LYS A 152 9.92 -1.33 13.87
N SER A 153 9.99 -2.60 13.51
CA SER A 153 8.83 -3.47 13.34
C SER A 153 8.12 -3.76 14.66
N SER A 154 7.11 -2.96 14.95
CA SER A 154 6.01 -3.40 15.81
C SER A 154 5.11 -4.32 15.01
N PHE A 155 4.57 -5.38 15.62
CA PHE A 155 3.56 -6.26 15.00
C PHE A 155 2.38 -5.50 14.39
N TYR A 156 2.07 -4.31 14.91
CA TYR A 156 1.01 -3.44 14.39
C TYR A 156 1.28 -2.87 12.99
N PHE A 157 2.50 -2.95 12.49
CA PHE A 157 2.85 -2.53 11.13
C PHE A 157 2.78 -3.67 10.11
N ALA A 158 2.53 -4.92 10.53
CA ALA A 158 2.43 -6.05 9.62
C ALA A 158 1.43 -5.76 8.49
N GLU A 159 1.77 -6.16 7.28
CA GLU A 159 0.87 -6.06 6.12
C GLU A 159 -0.08 -7.25 6.04
N GLU A 160 0.26 -8.32 6.74
CA GLU A 160 -0.57 -9.50 6.91
C GLU A 160 -1.42 -9.37 8.18
N ILE A 161 -2.71 -9.68 8.05
CA ILE A 161 -3.68 -9.51 9.15
C ILE A 161 -3.44 -10.47 10.32
N PHE A 162 -2.77 -11.59 10.06
CA PHE A 162 -2.44 -12.56 11.09
C PHE A 162 -1.06 -12.29 11.69
N ASN A 163 -0.97 -12.44 13.00
CA ASN A 163 0.32 -12.44 13.67
C ASN A 163 1.12 -13.70 13.26
N THR A 164 2.06 -13.53 12.37
CA THR A 164 2.89 -14.62 11.85
C THR A 164 4.03 -15.03 12.78
N SER A 165 4.17 -14.41 13.95
CA SER A 165 5.23 -14.75 14.90
C SER A 165 5.13 -16.17 15.45
N ASP A 166 3.94 -16.77 15.45
CA ASP A 166 3.69 -18.11 15.95
C ASP A 166 3.81 -19.20 14.87
N TYR A 167 3.99 -18.80 13.60
CA TYR A 167 4.17 -19.76 12.51
C TYR A 167 5.57 -20.38 12.52
N THR A 168 5.63 -21.69 12.37
CA THR A 168 6.89 -22.44 12.42
C THR A 168 7.79 -22.22 11.20
N ARG A 169 7.24 -21.76 10.08
CA ARG A 169 7.96 -21.57 8.81
C ARG A 169 7.59 -20.21 8.22
N VAL A 170 8.38 -19.20 8.54
CA VAL A 170 8.19 -17.83 8.01
C VAL A 170 9.39 -17.42 7.18
N ILE A 171 9.13 -16.89 6.00
CA ILE A 171 10.16 -16.29 5.13
C ILE A 171 9.76 -14.84 4.87
N LYS A 172 10.67 -13.92 5.14
CA LYS A 172 10.47 -12.50 4.91
C LYS A 172 11.04 -12.07 3.57
N ALA A 173 10.31 -11.27 2.83
CA ALA A 173 10.73 -10.68 1.56
C ALA A 173 10.54 -9.16 1.59
N LEU A 174 11.35 -8.44 0.82
CA LEU A 174 11.32 -6.98 0.74
C LEU A 174 10.48 -6.47 -0.43
N ASP A 175 10.24 -7.32 -1.43
CA ASP A 175 9.59 -6.92 -2.66
C ASP A 175 8.67 -8.01 -3.22
N ARG A 176 7.71 -7.58 -4.02
CA ARG A 176 6.69 -8.44 -4.63
C ARG A 176 7.30 -9.49 -5.57
N SER A 177 8.33 -9.17 -6.33
CA SER A 177 8.92 -10.10 -7.30
C SER A 177 9.55 -11.28 -6.59
N THR A 178 10.32 -11.00 -5.54
CA THR A 178 10.90 -12.03 -4.66
C THR A 178 9.79 -12.87 -4.00
N MET A 179 8.74 -12.23 -3.48
CA MET A 179 7.59 -12.90 -2.88
C MET A 179 6.96 -13.91 -3.86
N LEU A 180 6.66 -13.50 -5.09
CA LEU A 180 6.07 -14.35 -6.12
C LEU A 180 6.97 -15.53 -6.50
N ASN A 181 8.28 -15.31 -6.60
CA ASN A 181 9.26 -16.37 -6.87
C ASN A 181 9.30 -17.41 -5.74
N LEU A 182 9.26 -16.97 -4.48
CA LEU A 182 9.21 -17.84 -3.31
C LEU A 182 7.90 -18.66 -3.27
N MET A 183 6.75 -18.03 -3.58
CA MET A 183 5.47 -18.75 -3.69
C MET A 183 5.57 -19.91 -4.66
N LYS A 184 6.10 -19.67 -5.85
CA LYS A 184 6.22 -20.69 -6.91
C LYS A 184 7.27 -21.74 -6.57
N GLY A 185 8.42 -21.32 -6.05
CA GLY A 185 9.57 -22.19 -5.79
C GLY A 185 9.39 -23.09 -4.57
N LEU A 186 8.64 -22.67 -3.57
CA LEU A 186 8.51 -23.34 -2.26
C LEU A 186 7.09 -23.79 -1.92
N ASN A 187 6.11 -23.59 -2.81
CA ASN A 187 4.69 -23.68 -2.46
C ASN A 187 4.34 -22.82 -1.24
N GLY A 188 4.93 -21.62 -1.16
CA GLY A 188 4.61 -20.68 -0.10
C GLY A 188 3.29 -19.97 -0.34
N TYR A 189 2.78 -19.32 0.70
CA TYR A 189 1.58 -18.49 0.65
C TYR A 189 1.81 -17.19 1.41
N THR A 190 1.00 -16.17 1.10
CA THR A 190 0.84 -14.99 1.95
C THR A 190 -0.64 -14.66 2.12
N PHE A 191 -0.98 -13.79 3.07
CA PHE A 191 -2.34 -13.30 3.24
C PHE A 191 -2.55 -12.02 2.42
N CYS A 192 -3.73 -11.86 1.84
CA CYS A 192 -4.09 -10.70 1.05
C CYS A 192 -5.57 -10.35 1.16
N SER A 193 -5.96 -9.21 0.63
CA SER A 193 -7.35 -8.72 0.57
C SER A 193 -8.24 -9.43 -0.47
N GLY A 194 -7.71 -10.39 -1.22
CA GLY A 194 -8.44 -10.99 -2.33
C GLY A 194 -8.48 -10.13 -3.60
N ILE A 195 -8.23 -8.84 -3.52
CA ILE A 195 -8.23 -7.91 -4.65
C ILE A 195 -6.89 -8.01 -5.40
N ILE A 196 -6.88 -8.76 -6.49
CA ILE A 196 -5.68 -9.05 -7.27
C ILE A 196 -5.82 -8.49 -8.68
N CYS A 197 -4.87 -7.64 -9.06
CA CYS A 197 -4.79 -7.18 -10.44
C CYS A 197 -4.06 -8.23 -11.30
N GLY A 198 -4.83 -9.14 -11.91
CA GLY A 198 -4.30 -10.23 -12.73
C GLY A 198 -3.45 -9.75 -13.91
N ASN A 199 -3.75 -8.59 -14.46
CA ASN A 199 -3.00 -8.00 -15.58
C ASN A 199 -1.58 -7.55 -15.19
N LEU A 200 -1.33 -7.26 -13.90
CA LEU A 200 -0.03 -6.80 -13.41
C LEU A 200 0.80 -7.91 -12.76
N ASN A 201 0.14 -8.85 -12.07
CA ASN A 201 0.82 -9.92 -11.32
C ASN A 201 0.99 -11.23 -12.13
N GLY A 202 0.48 -11.25 -13.36
CA GLY A 202 0.41 -12.45 -14.18
C GLY A 202 -0.74 -13.39 -13.78
N SER A 203 -1.11 -14.27 -14.71
CA SER A 203 -2.22 -15.20 -14.52
C SER A 203 -1.87 -16.43 -13.67
N ASP A 204 -0.63 -16.53 -13.16
CA ASP A 204 -0.11 -17.71 -12.48
C ASP A 204 -0.49 -17.80 -11.00
N TYR A 205 -1.13 -16.77 -10.45
CA TYR A 205 -1.46 -16.67 -9.03
C TYR A 205 -2.96 -16.50 -8.82
N LYS A 206 -3.44 -16.85 -7.65
CA LYS A 206 -4.85 -16.72 -7.25
C LYS A 206 -4.99 -16.50 -5.74
N ALA A 207 -6.09 -15.86 -5.34
CA ALA A 207 -6.53 -15.78 -3.96
C ALA A 207 -7.57 -16.88 -3.67
N ILE A 208 -7.47 -17.52 -2.52
CA ILE A 208 -8.44 -18.51 -2.03
C ILE A 208 -8.97 -18.02 -0.68
N PRO A 209 -10.30 -18.00 -0.48
CA PRO A 209 -10.88 -17.59 0.78
C PRO A 209 -10.37 -18.42 1.97
N ILE A 210 -10.14 -17.76 3.10
CA ILE A 210 -9.88 -18.44 4.38
C ILE A 210 -11.21 -18.87 4.97
N SER A 211 -11.30 -20.15 5.40
CA SER A 211 -12.52 -20.70 6.00
C SER A 211 -12.69 -20.32 7.46
N ASP A 212 -11.61 -19.98 8.14
CA ASP A 212 -11.63 -19.56 9.53
C ASP A 212 -12.20 -18.14 9.65
N LYS A 213 -12.75 -17.83 10.83
CA LYS A 213 -13.20 -16.47 11.11
C LYS A 213 -11.97 -15.55 11.22
N THR A 214 -11.94 -14.54 10.38
CA THR A 214 -10.86 -13.56 10.33
C THR A 214 -11.38 -12.17 10.66
N ASP A 215 -10.46 -11.26 11.03
CA ASP A 215 -10.75 -9.84 11.06
C ASP A 215 -10.95 -9.31 9.64
N ILE A 216 -11.63 -8.18 9.52
CA ILE A 216 -11.81 -7.46 8.26
C ILE A 216 -10.60 -6.58 8.01
N MET A 217 -10.12 -6.57 6.76
CA MET A 217 -9.14 -5.61 6.26
C MET A 217 -9.87 -4.37 5.73
N GLU A 218 -9.87 -3.29 6.49
CA GLU A 218 -10.36 -2.00 6.03
C GLU A 218 -9.25 -1.30 5.23
N ILE A 219 -9.31 -1.40 3.91
CA ILE A 219 -8.37 -0.72 3.02
C ILE A 219 -8.76 0.74 2.86
N GLY A 220 -7.79 1.62 2.95
CA GLY A 220 -7.99 3.04 2.77
C GLY A 220 -6.73 3.77 2.33
N TYR A 221 -6.86 5.08 2.21
CA TYR A 221 -5.71 5.92 1.95
C TYR A 221 -5.52 6.94 3.07
N ILE A 222 -4.29 7.37 3.23
CA ILE A 222 -3.90 8.44 4.15
C ILE A 222 -3.41 9.65 3.37
N GLN A 223 -3.74 10.82 3.88
CA GLN A 223 -3.26 12.11 3.40
C GLN A 223 -2.99 13.05 4.57
N ARG A 224 -2.37 14.17 4.34
CA ARG A 224 -2.20 15.22 5.36
C ARG A 224 -3.54 15.89 5.66
N LYS A 225 -3.83 16.05 6.94
CA LYS A 225 -5.04 16.72 7.41
C LYS A 225 -5.03 18.19 7.00
N ASN A 226 -6.19 18.68 6.57
CA ASN A 226 -6.41 20.08 6.13
C ASN A 226 -5.56 20.48 4.90
N VAL A 227 -5.07 19.54 4.11
CA VAL A 227 -4.40 19.81 2.83
C VAL A 227 -5.31 19.36 1.69
N ILE A 228 -5.52 20.24 0.72
CA ILE A 228 -6.27 19.92 -0.49
C ILE A 228 -5.38 19.09 -1.40
N LEU A 229 -5.90 17.96 -1.86
CA LEU A 229 -5.20 17.15 -2.85
C LEU A 229 -4.99 17.92 -4.15
N SER A 230 -3.88 17.66 -4.80
CA SER A 230 -3.63 18.10 -6.16
C SER A 230 -4.68 17.52 -7.13
N ASN A 231 -4.79 18.10 -8.32
CA ASN A 231 -5.65 17.52 -9.35
C ASN A 231 -5.25 16.08 -9.68
N ILE A 232 -3.95 15.78 -9.69
CA ILE A 232 -3.42 14.43 -9.95
C ILE A 232 -3.81 13.48 -8.82
N GLY A 233 -3.66 13.93 -7.57
CA GLY A 233 -4.08 13.16 -6.39
C GLY A 233 -5.58 12.84 -6.41
N THR A 234 -6.41 13.80 -6.82
CA THR A 234 -7.86 13.60 -6.96
C THR A 234 -8.18 12.56 -8.05
N VAL A 235 -7.51 12.63 -9.20
CA VAL A 235 -7.64 11.64 -10.28
C VAL A 235 -7.21 10.26 -9.79
N TYR A 236 -6.07 10.16 -9.12
CA TYR A 236 -5.59 8.88 -8.56
C TYR A 236 -6.62 8.24 -7.62
N ILE A 237 -7.19 9.01 -6.69
CA ILE A 237 -8.23 8.50 -5.77
C ILE A 237 -9.48 8.05 -6.54
N SER A 238 -9.89 8.77 -7.60
CA SER A 238 -11.00 8.33 -8.46
C SER A 238 -10.69 6.98 -9.10
N LYS A 239 -9.51 6.82 -9.74
CA LYS A 239 -9.09 5.54 -10.36
C LYS A 239 -9.02 4.40 -9.35
N LEU A 240 -8.59 4.70 -8.12
CA LEU A 240 -8.52 3.73 -7.06
C LEU A 240 -9.91 3.25 -6.64
N LYS A 241 -10.88 4.16 -6.48
CA LYS A 241 -12.28 3.85 -6.18
C LYS A 241 -12.95 3.09 -7.31
N ASP A 242 -12.82 3.58 -8.55
CA ASP A 242 -13.40 2.93 -9.74
C ASP A 242 -12.95 1.47 -9.86
N TYR A 243 -11.67 1.19 -9.58
CA TYR A 243 -11.16 -0.18 -9.60
C TYR A 243 -11.73 -1.05 -8.48
N LEU A 244 -11.84 -0.51 -7.27
CA LEU A 244 -12.33 -1.25 -6.10
C LEU A 244 -13.85 -1.51 -6.15
N GLU A 245 -14.63 -0.63 -6.77
CA GLU A 245 -16.08 -0.81 -6.98
C GLU A 245 -16.41 -1.89 -8.02
N LEU A 246 -15.47 -2.27 -8.87
CA LEU A 246 -15.64 -3.29 -9.90
C LEU A 246 -15.29 -4.72 -9.42
N GLN A 247 -14.81 -4.89 -8.18
CA GLN A 247 -14.42 -6.19 -7.61
C GLN A 247 -15.50 -6.78 -6.72
#